data_9e412a434af8b9bdd94e79967b385194
#
_entry.id   9e412a434af8b9bdd94e79967b385194
#
_cell.length_a   1.000
_cell.length_b   1.000
_cell.length_c   1.000
_cell.angle_alpha   90.00
_cell.angle_beta   90.00
_cell.angle_gamma   90.00
#
_symmetry.space_group_name_H-M   'P 1'
#
loop_
_entity.id
_entity.type
_entity.pdbx_description
1 polymer ?
#
loop_
_entity_poly.entity_id
_entity_poly.type
_entity_poly.pdbx_seq_one_letter_code
_entity_poly.pdbx_strand_id
1 'polypeptide(L)'
;MSTEVSIFKADLPAAQRSTGLSTLTATLAASDYKSRRISVRGGFFRKIVNGEEVAKLKDRELNVIVINALPKVSRQFYAKAYDPKAEATLPDCWSNLGDVPDPKASNPQAVNCMSCPQNVAGSGQGGGRACRYQRRIAVLLDGDTSGDVYQMNLPSKSLFGKGDGNTHPFESYIKFLAANNESIDRVVTQISFDDNEDSPVMLFTPVRHLLDEEVQLAVDAADTAEARNAVTLTVAAQDKVKKLAQANAEFETVKKAAPVEAEEVTAEEEPKVRAKKEAAAPAPKQDLSDVLDAWSK
;
A
#
# COMPACT_ATOMS: atom_id res chain seq x y z
N MET A 1 -49.57 -8.47 23.66
CA MET A 1 -49.03 -7.39 22.79
C MET A 1 -47.94 -6.73 23.55
N SER A 2 -46.66 -7.04 23.23
CA SER A 2 -45.48 -6.39 23.82
C SER A 2 -45.30 -5.02 23.19
N THR A 3 -45.51 -3.98 23.96
CA THR A 3 -45.18 -2.62 23.56
C THR A 3 -43.64 -2.46 23.68
N GLU A 4 -42.96 -2.58 22.57
CA GLU A 4 -41.55 -2.17 22.51
C GLU A 4 -41.46 -0.66 22.75
N VAL A 5 -40.98 -0.29 23.93
CA VAL A 5 -40.67 1.10 24.26
C VAL A 5 -39.35 1.48 23.58
N SER A 6 -39.48 2.11 22.41
CA SER A 6 -38.28 2.65 21.71
C SER A 6 -37.84 3.92 22.39
N ILE A 7 -36.74 3.83 23.19
CA ILE A 7 -36.09 4.96 23.84
C ILE A 7 -35.45 5.94 22.84
N PHE A 8 -35.28 5.50 21.56
CA PHE A 8 -34.62 6.31 20.52
C PHE A 8 -35.55 7.37 19.88
N LYS A 9 -36.85 7.36 20.17
CA LYS A 9 -37.83 8.32 19.66
C LYS A 9 -38.41 9.25 20.75
N ALA A 10 -37.84 9.21 21.95
CA ALA A 10 -38.29 10.10 23.02
C ALA A 10 -37.81 11.53 22.74
N ASP A 11 -38.74 12.50 22.95
CA ASP A 11 -38.37 13.92 22.96
C ASP A 11 -37.49 14.20 24.16
N LEU A 12 -36.18 14.24 23.91
CA LEU A 12 -35.17 14.51 24.93
C LEU A 12 -35.17 16.00 25.31
N PRO A 13 -35.02 16.33 26.60
CA PRO A 13 -34.77 17.70 27.02
C PRO A 13 -33.62 18.34 26.27
N ALA A 14 -33.70 19.64 26.01
CA ALA A 14 -32.69 20.35 25.22
C ALA A 14 -31.24 20.15 25.72
N ALA A 15 -31.04 19.96 27.02
CA ALA A 15 -29.75 19.68 27.64
C ALA A 15 -29.20 18.26 27.29
N GLN A 16 -30.02 17.34 26.82
CA GLN A 16 -29.63 15.98 26.45
C GLN A 16 -29.59 15.75 24.93
N ARG A 17 -29.96 16.76 24.15
CA ARG A 17 -29.80 16.75 22.70
C ARG A 17 -28.35 17.03 22.35
N SER A 18 -27.49 16.02 22.48
CA SER A 18 -26.13 16.15 21.97
C SER A 18 -26.18 16.14 20.44
N THR A 19 -25.47 17.05 19.81
CA THR A 19 -25.32 17.13 18.34
C THR A 19 -24.39 16.05 17.80
N GLY A 20 -24.05 15.02 18.57
CA GLY A 20 -23.17 13.93 18.17
C GLY A 20 -22.95 12.88 19.25
N LEU A 21 -22.23 11.83 18.92
CA LEU A 21 -21.84 10.79 19.85
C LEU A 21 -20.87 11.37 20.91
N SER A 22 -21.08 11.02 22.20
CA SER A 22 -20.10 11.34 23.22
C SER A 22 -18.75 10.67 22.89
N THR A 23 -17.64 11.28 23.35
CA THR A 23 -16.29 10.72 23.17
C THR A 23 -16.23 9.26 23.68
N LEU A 24 -16.89 8.96 24.78
CA LEU A 24 -16.96 7.59 25.31
C LEU A 24 -17.69 6.64 24.35
N THR A 25 -18.86 7.03 23.86
CA THR A 25 -19.63 6.21 22.92
C THR A 25 -18.87 6.03 21.60
N ALA A 26 -18.26 7.10 21.09
CA ALA A 26 -17.42 7.02 19.89
C ALA A 26 -16.21 6.08 20.11
N THR A 27 -15.55 6.14 21.27
CA THR A 27 -14.43 5.25 21.62
C THR A 27 -14.88 3.79 21.74
N LEU A 28 -16.00 3.54 22.39
CA LEU A 28 -16.54 2.19 22.54
C LEU A 28 -17.07 1.60 21.21
N ALA A 29 -17.70 2.42 20.40
CA ALA A 29 -18.15 2.03 19.05
C ALA A 29 -16.97 1.78 18.09
N ALA A 30 -15.88 2.52 18.26
CA ALA A 30 -14.63 2.31 17.52
C ALA A 30 -13.90 1.01 17.93
N SER A 31 -14.38 0.27 18.94
CA SER A 31 -13.81 -1.04 19.30
C SER A 31 -13.96 -2.08 18.19
N ASP A 32 -14.89 -1.89 17.26
CA ASP A 32 -15.01 -2.62 16.00
C ASP A 32 -14.17 -1.97 14.89
N TYR A 33 -12.95 -1.51 15.24
CA TYR A 33 -12.03 -0.89 14.30
C TYR A 33 -11.82 -1.79 13.08
N LYS A 34 -12.42 -1.38 11.97
CA LYS A 34 -12.19 -2.03 10.68
C LYS A 34 -10.86 -1.56 10.14
N SER A 35 -9.85 -2.42 10.22
CA SER A 35 -8.56 -2.15 9.58
C SER A 35 -8.76 -2.07 8.07
N ARG A 36 -8.74 -0.85 7.53
CA ARG A 36 -8.82 -0.60 6.08
C ARG A 36 -7.48 -0.17 5.55
N ARG A 37 -7.09 -0.73 4.42
CA ARG A 37 -5.79 -0.46 3.84
C ARG A 37 -5.80 -0.56 2.33
N ILE A 38 -5.01 0.29 1.67
CA ILE A 38 -4.62 0.13 0.27
C ILE A 38 -3.22 -0.47 0.24
N SER A 39 -3.12 -1.70 -0.26
CA SER A 39 -1.86 -2.40 -0.45
C SER A 39 -1.45 -2.35 -1.91
N VAL A 40 -0.14 -2.16 -2.14
CA VAL A 40 0.45 -2.24 -3.48
C VAL A 40 1.18 -3.56 -3.63
N ARG A 41 0.74 -4.39 -4.56
CA ARG A 41 1.38 -5.67 -4.83
C ARG A 41 1.31 -6.01 -6.32
N GLY A 42 2.47 -6.27 -6.92
CA GLY A 42 2.57 -6.59 -8.32
C GLY A 42 2.13 -5.44 -9.25
N GLY A 43 2.34 -4.19 -8.84
CA GLY A 43 1.96 -3.01 -9.62
C GLY A 43 0.45 -2.74 -9.68
N PHE A 44 -0.31 -3.24 -8.71
CA PHE A 44 -1.74 -2.99 -8.60
C PHE A 44 -2.11 -2.54 -7.18
N PHE A 45 -3.10 -1.66 -7.11
CA PHE A 45 -3.73 -1.26 -5.85
C PHE A 45 -4.78 -2.29 -5.44
N ARG A 46 -4.75 -2.67 -4.16
CA ARG A 46 -5.65 -3.65 -3.56
C ARG A 46 -6.31 -3.05 -2.33
N LYS A 47 -7.63 -3.07 -2.29
CA LYS A 47 -8.43 -2.66 -1.14
C LYS A 47 -8.53 -3.84 -0.17
N ILE A 48 -7.99 -3.67 1.03
CA ILE A 48 -7.98 -4.69 2.07
C ILE A 48 -8.80 -4.17 3.25
N VAL A 49 -9.74 -4.96 3.73
CA VAL A 49 -10.58 -4.66 4.89
C VAL A 49 -10.49 -5.84 5.85
N ASN A 50 -10.10 -5.59 7.10
CA ASN A 50 -9.92 -6.62 8.14
C ASN A 50 -8.98 -7.77 7.73
N GLY A 51 -7.97 -7.46 6.91
CA GLY A 51 -7.01 -8.44 6.40
C GLY A 51 -7.48 -9.24 5.18
N GLU A 52 -8.68 -8.99 4.67
CA GLU A 52 -9.22 -9.63 3.47
C GLU A 52 -9.16 -8.68 2.26
N GLU A 53 -8.72 -9.19 1.10
CA GLU A 53 -8.73 -8.43 -0.15
C GLU A 53 -10.17 -8.38 -0.68
N VAL A 54 -10.81 -7.20 -0.59
CA VAL A 54 -12.19 -6.98 -1.04
C VAL A 54 -12.26 -6.49 -2.48
N ALA A 55 -11.22 -5.84 -2.98
CA ALA A 55 -11.14 -5.39 -4.37
C ALA A 55 -9.70 -5.26 -4.83
N LYS A 56 -9.47 -5.51 -6.12
CA LYS A 56 -8.25 -5.20 -6.85
C LYS A 56 -8.61 -4.21 -7.94
N LEU A 57 -7.97 -3.03 -7.95
CA LEU A 57 -8.14 -2.07 -9.02
C LEU A 57 -7.44 -2.60 -10.27
N LYS A 58 -8.16 -2.54 -11.40
CA LYS A 58 -7.60 -2.94 -12.71
C LYS A 58 -6.66 -1.88 -13.26
N ASP A 59 -6.98 -0.62 -12.96
CA ASP A 59 -6.21 0.53 -13.37
C ASP A 59 -4.95 0.65 -12.50
N ARG A 60 -3.87 1.12 -13.09
CA ARG A 60 -2.60 1.36 -12.40
C ARG A 60 -2.55 2.74 -11.74
N GLU A 61 -3.69 3.37 -11.63
CA GLU A 61 -3.90 4.71 -11.07
C GLU A 61 -4.95 4.67 -9.98
N LEU A 62 -4.79 5.51 -8.98
CA LEU A 62 -5.70 5.62 -7.86
C LEU A 62 -5.81 7.08 -7.43
N ASN A 63 -7.02 7.62 -7.46
CA ASN A 63 -7.30 8.96 -6.97
C ASN A 63 -7.66 8.91 -5.48
N VAL A 64 -6.99 9.75 -4.69
CA VAL A 64 -7.16 9.82 -3.24
C VAL A 64 -7.14 11.26 -2.73
N ILE A 65 -7.68 11.44 -1.54
CA ILE A 65 -7.51 12.65 -0.72
C ILE A 65 -6.63 12.25 0.46
N VAL A 66 -5.47 12.87 0.61
CA VAL A 66 -4.56 12.60 1.74
C VAL A 66 -4.99 13.45 2.92
N ILE A 67 -5.47 12.80 3.99
CA ILE A 67 -6.05 13.49 5.15
C ILE A 67 -5.12 13.52 6.37
N ASN A 68 -4.13 12.62 6.44
CA ASN A 68 -3.17 12.62 7.54
C ASN A 68 -1.85 11.95 7.14
N ALA A 69 -0.75 12.44 7.68
CA ALA A 69 0.58 11.83 7.61
C ALA A 69 1.42 12.29 8.82
N LEU A 70 2.36 11.45 9.26
CA LEU A 70 3.30 11.89 10.30
C LEU A 70 4.24 12.98 9.74
N PRO A 71 4.67 13.95 10.58
CA PRO A 71 5.51 15.07 10.13
C PRO A 71 6.90 14.61 9.66
N LYS A 72 7.40 13.50 10.18
CA LYS A 72 8.69 12.92 9.82
C LYS A 72 8.54 11.55 9.17
N VAL A 73 9.54 11.16 8.38
CA VAL A 73 9.61 9.84 7.73
C VAL A 73 9.89 8.77 8.77
N SER A 74 9.07 7.74 8.79
CA SER A 74 9.22 6.58 9.67
C SER A 74 10.36 5.68 9.20
N ARG A 75 10.83 4.81 10.08
CA ARG A 75 11.88 3.82 9.80
C ARG A 75 11.47 2.45 10.28
N GLN A 76 11.97 1.42 9.59
CA GLN A 76 11.78 0.03 10.01
C GLN A 76 12.98 -0.83 9.62
N PHE A 77 13.31 -1.76 10.49
CA PHE A 77 14.38 -2.73 10.30
C PHE A 77 13.86 -4.13 10.57
N TYR A 78 14.21 -5.05 9.68
CA TYR A 78 13.99 -6.49 9.83
C TYR A 78 15.34 -7.17 9.79
N ALA A 79 15.65 -7.97 10.80
CA ALA A 79 16.89 -8.75 10.86
C ALA A 79 16.88 -9.91 9.85
N LYS A 80 15.69 -10.46 9.59
CA LYS A 80 15.51 -11.54 8.62
C LYS A 80 15.18 -11.00 7.23
N ALA A 81 15.69 -11.68 6.21
CA ALA A 81 15.30 -11.40 4.83
C ALA A 81 13.79 -11.65 4.63
N TYR A 82 13.19 -10.89 3.71
CA TYR A 82 11.78 -11.05 3.36
C TYR A 82 11.53 -12.45 2.77
N ASP A 83 10.64 -13.20 3.40
CA ASP A 83 10.11 -14.45 2.89
C ASP A 83 8.61 -14.27 2.58
N PRO A 84 8.19 -14.35 1.29
CA PRO A 84 6.79 -14.18 0.92
C PRO A 84 5.86 -15.29 1.44
N LYS A 85 6.43 -16.41 1.93
CA LYS A 85 5.69 -17.56 2.49
C LYS A 85 5.57 -17.49 4.01
N ALA A 86 6.46 -16.71 4.66
CA ALA A 86 6.41 -16.53 6.11
C ALA A 86 5.20 -15.71 6.54
N GLU A 87 4.75 -15.92 7.77
CA GLU A 87 3.76 -15.03 8.37
C GLU A 87 4.35 -13.61 8.51
N ALA A 88 3.52 -12.62 8.21
CA ALA A 88 3.92 -11.23 8.40
C ALA A 88 4.19 -10.97 9.88
N THR A 89 5.38 -10.45 10.18
CA THR A 89 5.83 -10.11 11.52
C THR A 89 6.04 -8.61 11.64
N LEU A 90 6.00 -8.11 12.87
CA LEU A 90 6.45 -6.74 13.13
C LEU A 90 7.94 -6.61 12.80
N PRO A 91 8.40 -5.40 12.44
CA PRO A 91 9.83 -5.12 12.38
C PRO A 91 10.50 -5.40 13.71
N ASP A 92 11.75 -5.86 13.69
CA ASP A 92 12.56 -6.03 14.90
C ASP A 92 12.83 -4.68 15.58
N CYS A 93 13.03 -3.63 14.77
CA CYS A 93 13.20 -2.25 15.22
C CYS A 93 12.43 -1.31 14.30
N TRP A 94 11.72 -0.34 14.87
CA TRP A 94 11.05 0.71 14.11
C TRP A 94 11.02 2.03 14.86
N SER A 95 10.77 3.09 14.12
CA SER A 95 10.54 4.44 14.65
C SER A 95 9.47 5.13 13.82
N ASN A 96 8.41 5.59 14.46
CA ASN A 96 7.35 6.33 13.78
C ASN A 96 7.81 7.71 13.30
N LEU A 97 8.67 8.39 14.07
CA LEU A 97 9.20 9.71 13.73
C LEU A 97 10.64 9.68 13.20
N GLY A 98 11.26 8.51 13.10
CA GLY A 98 12.60 8.34 12.53
C GLY A 98 13.77 8.82 13.41
N ASP A 99 13.52 9.26 14.63
CA ASP A 99 14.52 9.84 15.54
C ASP A 99 15.06 8.82 16.56
N VAL A 100 14.16 8.15 17.26
CA VAL A 100 14.46 7.14 18.26
C VAL A 100 13.60 5.90 18.02
N PRO A 101 14.09 4.70 18.38
CA PRO A 101 13.27 3.49 18.31
C PRO A 101 12.00 3.62 19.16
N ASP A 102 10.91 3.02 18.65
CA ASP A 102 9.68 2.92 19.42
C ASP A 102 9.91 2.04 20.66
N PRO A 103 9.40 2.40 21.85
CA PRO A 103 9.54 1.60 23.07
C PRO A 103 9.00 0.16 22.94
N LYS A 104 8.10 -0.08 21.99
CA LYS A 104 7.53 -1.41 21.71
C LYS A 104 8.37 -2.24 20.73
N ALA A 105 9.48 -1.70 20.21
CA ALA A 105 10.37 -2.44 19.32
C ALA A 105 10.99 -3.62 20.09
N SER A 106 10.93 -4.82 19.51
CA SER A 106 11.41 -6.04 20.17
C SER A 106 12.93 -6.10 20.28
N ASN A 107 13.64 -5.47 19.33
CA ASN A 107 15.10 -5.46 19.26
C ASN A 107 15.61 -4.09 18.76
N PRO A 108 15.63 -3.05 19.59
CA PRO A 108 16.16 -1.74 19.23
C PRO A 108 17.64 -1.86 18.84
N GLN A 109 18.01 -1.36 17.65
CA GLN A 109 19.36 -1.48 17.11
C GLN A 109 20.33 -0.39 17.58
N ALA A 110 19.83 0.69 18.13
CA ALA A 110 20.59 1.80 18.70
C ALA A 110 19.66 2.68 19.55
N VAL A 111 20.22 3.55 20.36
CA VAL A 111 19.46 4.56 21.14
C VAL A 111 18.91 5.66 20.23
N ASN A 112 19.60 5.98 19.14
CA ASN A 112 19.26 7.03 18.19
C ASN A 112 19.32 6.50 16.76
N CYS A 113 18.28 6.76 15.96
CA CYS A 113 18.19 6.29 14.59
C CYS A 113 19.23 6.92 13.65
N MET A 114 19.67 8.14 13.94
CA MET A 114 20.64 8.84 13.07
C MET A 114 22.03 8.22 13.18
N SER A 115 22.44 7.77 14.37
CA SER A 115 23.74 7.11 14.61
C SER A 115 23.69 5.58 14.52
N CYS A 116 22.54 5.01 14.14
CA CYS A 116 22.33 3.57 14.08
C CYS A 116 23.16 2.92 12.95
N PRO A 117 23.88 1.81 13.22
CA PRO A 117 24.63 1.07 12.20
C PRO A 117 23.77 0.61 11.03
N GLN A 118 22.50 0.27 11.30
CA GLN A 118 21.54 -0.18 10.26
C GLN A 118 21.05 0.96 9.36
N ASN A 119 21.35 2.22 9.71
CA ASN A 119 21.02 3.41 8.93
C ASN A 119 22.16 3.85 7.99
N VAL A 120 23.26 3.15 7.94
CA VAL A 120 24.40 3.46 7.07
C VAL A 120 24.15 2.88 5.67
N ALA A 121 24.51 3.63 4.61
CA ALA A 121 24.49 3.10 3.25
C ALA A 121 25.43 1.87 3.15
N GLY A 122 24.99 0.83 2.48
CA GLY A 122 25.71 -0.44 2.40
C GLY A 122 25.43 -1.42 3.54
N SER A 123 24.72 -1.03 4.59
CA SER A 123 24.35 -1.95 5.68
C SER A 123 23.29 -2.99 5.27
N GLY A 124 22.54 -2.74 4.19
CA GLY A 124 21.49 -3.62 3.69
C GLY A 124 21.85 -4.30 2.37
N GLN A 125 20.99 -5.16 1.91
CA GLN A 125 21.13 -5.82 0.62
C GLN A 125 21.12 -4.80 -0.54
N GLY A 126 21.92 -5.05 -1.59
CA GLY A 126 21.99 -4.21 -2.77
C GLY A 126 22.61 -2.83 -2.54
N GLY A 127 23.46 -2.67 -1.52
CA GLY A 127 24.13 -1.41 -1.20
C GLY A 127 23.22 -0.35 -0.52
N GLY A 128 21.98 -0.69 -0.25
CA GLY A 128 21.04 0.18 0.47
C GLY A 128 21.27 0.18 1.98
N ARG A 129 20.37 0.84 2.71
CA ARG A 129 20.32 0.79 4.18
C ARG A 129 19.47 -0.39 4.63
N ALA A 130 19.91 -1.11 5.65
CA ALA A 130 19.14 -2.19 6.26
C ALA A 130 17.90 -1.63 6.98
N CYS A 131 18.02 -0.48 7.66
CA CYS A 131 16.91 0.27 8.21
C CYS A 131 16.29 1.13 7.11
N ARG A 132 15.08 0.74 6.65
CA ARG A 132 14.42 1.36 5.50
C ARG A 132 13.52 2.51 5.91
N TYR A 133 13.52 3.56 5.10
CA TYR A 133 12.56 4.63 5.21
C TYR A 133 11.20 4.19 4.69
N GLN A 134 10.16 4.68 5.32
CA GLN A 134 8.79 4.55 4.86
C GLN A 134 7.93 5.69 5.40
N ARG A 135 6.77 5.91 4.80
CA ARG A 135 5.76 6.81 5.33
C ARG A 135 4.39 6.15 5.23
N ARG A 136 3.62 6.24 6.30
CA ARG A 136 2.22 5.87 6.27
C ARG A 136 1.40 7.13 6.11
N ILE A 137 0.44 7.07 5.23
CA ILE A 137 -0.54 8.13 5.00
C ILE A 137 -1.94 7.57 5.25
N ALA A 138 -2.82 8.41 5.73
CA ALA A 138 -4.25 8.15 5.79
C ALA A 138 -4.91 8.82 4.60
N VAL A 139 -5.72 8.08 3.87
CA VAL A 139 -6.38 8.57 2.65
C VAL A 139 -7.86 8.23 2.64
N LEU A 140 -8.66 9.10 2.00
CA LEU A 140 -9.99 8.78 1.50
C LEU A 140 -9.88 8.44 0.01
N LEU A 141 -10.78 7.61 -0.49
CA LEU A 141 -10.87 7.34 -1.92
C LEU A 141 -11.71 8.43 -2.60
N ASP A 142 -11.26 8.92 -3.75
CA ASP A 142 -12.04 9.88 -4.55
C ASP A 142 -13.39 9.30 -4.95
N GLY A 143 -14.46 10.08 -4.76
CA GLY A 143 -15.85 9.64 -5.00
C GLY A 143 -16.47 8.75 -3.92
N ASP A 144 -15.75 8.40 -2.86
CA ASP A 144 -16.28 7.67 -1.70
C ASP A 144 -16.84 8.66 -0.66
N THR A 145 -18.14 8.74 -0.53
CA THR A 145 -18.83 9.62 0.41
C THR A 145 -18.99 9.02 1.81
N SER A 146 -18.50 7.79 2.04
CA SER A 146 -18.64 7.10 3.33
C SER A 146 -17.74 7.67 4.42
N GLY A 147 -16.64 8.38 4.02
CA GLY A 147 -15.61 8.85 4.93
C GLY A 147 -14.70 7.73 5.45
N ASP A 148 -14.71 6.58 4.79
CA ASP A 148 -13.87 5.44 5.14
C ASP A 148 -12.37 5.78 4.98
N VAL A 149 -11.62 5.71 6.07
CA VAL A 149 -10.19 6.00 6.09
C VAL A 149 -9.38 4.75 5.77
N TYR A 150 -8.47 4.88 4.80
CA TYR A 150 -7.55 3.82 4.40
C TYR A 150 -6.11 4.17 4.76
N GLN A 151 -5.40 3.22 5.35
CA GLN A 151 -3.95 3.30 5.51
C GLN A 151 -3.26 2.97 4.18
N MET A 152 -2.27 3.75 3.79
CA MET A 152 -1.37 3.44 2.68
C MET A 152 0.09 3.57 3.13
N ASN A 153 0.93 2.59 2.76
CA ASN A 153 2.34 2.60 3.11
C ASN A 153 3.18 2.94 1.87
N LEU A 154 3.97 3.98 1.97
CA LEU A 154 4.85 4.47 0.91
C LEU A 154 6.29 3.99 1.18
N PRO A 155 6.86 3.14 0.33
CA PRO A 155 8.24 2.69 0.46
C PRO A 155 9.22 3.81 0.09
N SER A 156 10.47 3.64 0.48
CA SER A 156 11.55 4.62 0.31
C SER A 156 11.70 5.16 -1.11
N LYS A 157 11.58 4.33 -2.14
CA LYS A 157 11.67 4.74 -3.55
C LYS A 157 10.53 5.69 -3.97
N SER A 158 9.34 5.53 -3.38
CA SER A 158 8.19 6.41 -3.64
C SER A 158 8.21 7.71 -2.83
N LEU A 159 9.14 7.84 -1.87
CA LEU A 159 9.27 9.04 -1.05
C LEU A 159 10.22 10.05 -1.65
N PHE A 160 11.40 9.59 -2.08
CA PHE A 160 12.52 10.46 -2.45
C PHE A 160 12.82 10.37 -3.94
N GLY A 161 13.14 11.49 -4.54
CA GLY A 161 13.52 11.61 -5.94
C GLY A 161 13.18 12.99 -6.49
N LYS A 162 13.50 13.17 -7.77
CA LYS A 162 13.10 14.36 -8.53
C LYS A 162 11.76 14.08 -9.20
N GLY A 163 10.91 15.09 -9.26
CA GLY A 163 9.71 15.05 -10.07
C GLY A 163 9.95 15.54 -11.48
N ASP A 164 8.97 15.28 -12.33
CA ASP A 164 8.89 15.79 -13.70
C ASP A 164 7.51 16.42 -13.93
N GLY A 165 7.50 17.69 -14.36
CA GLY A 165 6.27 18.45 -14.51
C GLY A 165 5.46 18.52 -13.22
N ASN A 166 4.24 17.98 -13.24
CA ASN A 166 3.34 17.91 -12.09
C ASN A 166 3.43 16.58 -11.33
N THR A 167 4.26 15.63 -11.77
CA THR A 167 4.35 14.29 -11.25
C THR A 167 5.61 14.12 -10.42
N HIS A 168 5.47 13.73 -9.16
CA HIS A 168 6.57 13.72 -8.19
C HIS A 168 6.51 12.53 -7.24
N PRO A 169 7.68 12.05 -6.71
CA PRO A 169 7.72 11.27 -5.48
C PRO A 169 7.16 12.10 -4.30
N PHE A 170 6.65 11.43 -3.27
CA PHE A 170 5.84 12.05 -2.23
C PHE A 170 6.46 13.29 -1.55
N GLU A 171 7.73 13.21 -1.10
CA GLU A 171 8.39 14.35 -0.43
C GLU A 171 8.60 15.56 -1.39
N SER A 172 8.84 15.27 -2.66
CA SER A 172 8.95 16.28 -3.71
C SER A 172 7.57 16.87 -4.06
N TYR A 173 6.54 16.02 -4.06
CA TYR A 173 5.15 16.40 -4.29
C TYR A 173 4.65 17.41 -3.25
N ILE A 174 4.91 17.16 -1.96
CA ILE A 174 4.56 18.11 -0.90
C ILE A 174 5.22 19.47 -1.11
N LYS A 175 6.50 19.48 -1.49
CA LYS A 175 7.23 20.73 -1.79
C LYS A 175 6.68 21.44 -3.03
N PHE A 176 6.29 20.67 -4.04
CA PHE A 176 5.65 21.20 -5.26
C PHE A 176 4.31 21.87 -4.93
N LEU A 177 3.44 21.22 -4.14
CA LEU A 177 2.18 21.83 -3.70
C LEU A 177 2.42 23.09 -2.88
N ALA A 178 3.33 23.04 -1.90
CA ALA A 178 3.65 24.20 -1.07
C ALA A 178 4.21 25.37 -1.88
N ALA A 179 5.02 25.12 -2.91
CA ALA A 179 5.55 26.16 -3.81
C ALA A 179 4.46 26.82 -4.65
N ASN A 180 3.35 26.10 -4.90
CA ASN A 180 2.17 26.60 -5.59
C ASN A 180 1.08 27.12 -4.63
N ASN A 181 1.39 27.24 -3.33
CA ASN A 181 0.45 27.65 -2.28
C ASN A 181 -0.78 26.74 -2.16
N GLU A 182 -0.60 25.44 -2.44
CA GLU A 182 -1.63 24.41 -2.37
C GLU A 182 -1.42 23.51 -1.15
N SER A 183 -2.52 22.96 -0.64
CA SER A 183 -2.52 22.03 0.50
C SER A 183 -2.92 20.63 0.05
N ILE A 184 -2.19 19.62 0.51
CA ILE A 184 -2.42 18.22 0.11
C ILE A 184 -3.80 17.70 0.51
N ASP A 185 -4.35 18.21 1.60
CA ASP A 185 -5.69 17.89 2.12
C ASP A 185 -6.83 18.65 1.43
N ARG A 186 -6.50 19.46 0.40
CA ARG A 186 -7.43 20.28 -0.38
C ARG A 186 -7.46 19.92 -1.86
N VAL A 187 -6.66 18.93 -2.26
CA VAL A 187 -6.56 18.46 -3.64
C VAL A 187 -6.79 16.98 -3.72
N VAL A 188 -7.45 16.54 -4.79
CA VAL A 188 -7.44 15.13 -5.18
C VAL A 188 -6.10 14.84 -5.81
N THR A 189 -5.42 13.84 -5.27
CA THR A 189 -4.12 13.37 -5.71
C THR A 189 -4.27 12.05 -6.45
N GLN A 190 -3.81 11.98 -7.68
CA GLN A 190 -3.63 10.74 -8.41
C GLN A 190 -2.32 10.09 -8.00
N ILE A 191 -2.37 8.82 -7.68
CA ILE A 191 -1.21 7.97 -7.43
C ILE A 191 -1.10 7.02 -8.62
N SER A 192 0.03 7.07 -9.33
CA SER A 192 0.36 6.20 -10.45
C SER A 192 1.66 5.45 -10.18
N PHE A 193 2.04 4.52 -11.05
CA PHE A 193 3.33 3.82 -10.96
C PHE A 193 4.30 4.35 -12.02
N ASP A 194 5.56 4.47 -11.63
CA ASP A 194 6.66 4.74 -12.57
C ASP A 194 6.90 3.49 -13.43
N ASP A 195 6.69 3.62 -14.73
CA ASP A 195 6.85 2.53 -15.70
C ASP A 195 8.32 2.24 -16.04
N ASN A 196 9.24 3.10 -15.64
CA ASN A 196 10.69 2.92 -15.84
C ASN A 196 11.35 2.10 -14.73
N GLU A 197 10.60 1.74 -13.68
CA GLU A 197 11.12 1.02 -12.52
C GLU A 197 10.59 -0.41 -12.48
N ASP A 198 11.49 -1.39 -12.28
CA ASP A 198 11.13 -2.82 -12.16
C ASP A 198 10.26 -3.12 -10.92
N SER A 199 10.40 -2.30 -9.89
CA SER A 199 9.59 -2.38 -8.65
C SER A 199 8.52 -1.30 -8.64
N PRO A 200 7.34 -1.53 -8.04
CA PRO A 200 6.29 -0.53 -7.97
C PRO A 200 6.75 0.72 -7.20
N VAL A 201 7.09 1.78 -7.93
CA VAL A 201 7.39 3.11 -7.39
C VAL A 201 6.17 3.99 -7.64
N MET A 202 5.62 4.57 -6.57
CA MET A 202 4.45 5.43 -6.65
C MET A 202 4.85 6.87 -6.89
N LEU A 203 4.18 7.52 -7.84
CA LEU A 203 4.28 8.93 -8.18
C LEU A 203 2.95 9.62 -7.91
N PHE A 204 3.00 10.90 -7.58
CA PHE A 204 1.87 11.70 -7.12
C PHE A 204 1.68 12.91 -8.02
N THR A 205 0.44 13.11 -8.49
CA THR A 205 0.05 14.20 -9.39
C THR A 205 -1.23 14.86 -8.87
N PRO A 206 -1.33 16.19 -8.75
CA PRO A 206 -2.58 16.86 -8.40
C PRO A 206 -3.54 16.79 -9.58
N VAL A 207 -4.80 16.45 -9.32
CA VAL A 207 -5.84 16.31 -10.36
C VAL A 207 -6.79 17.49 -10.36
N ARG A 208 -7.36 17.82 -9.19
CA ARG A 208 -8.34 18.88 -9.00
C ARG A 208 -8.42 19.30 -7.54
N HIS A 209 -9.00 20.46 -7.30
CA HIS A 209 -9.39 20.86 -5.95
C HIS A 209 -10.58 20.03 -5.44
N LEU A 210 -10.69 19.93 -4.13
CA LEU A 210 -11.88 19.35 -3.49
C LEU A 210 -13.08 20.26 -3.64
N LEU A 211 -14.25 19.67 -3.74
CA LEU A 211 -15.53 20.37 -3.60
C LEU A 211 -15.78 20.67 -2.11
N ASP A 212 -16.64 21.64 -1.81
CA ASP A 212 -16.95 22.05 -0.43
C ASP A 212 -17.40 20.88 0.46
N GLU A 213 -18.21 19.97 -0.08
CA GLU A 213 -18.66 18.77 0.62
C GLU A 213 -17.52 17.78 0.90
N GLU A 214 -16.60 17.63 -0.05
CA GLU A 214 -15.40 16.77 0.09
C GLU A 214 -14.42 17.36 1.11
N VAL A 215 -14.30 18.69 1.15
CA VAL A 215 -13.50 19.39 2.16
C VAL A 215 -14.01 19.08 3.56
N GLN A 216 -15.33 19.19 3.77
CA GLN A 216 -15.91 18.91 5.08
C GLN A 216 -15.71 17.44 5.47
N LEU A 217 -15.94 16.52 4.53
CA LEU A 217 -15.69 15.09 4.73
C LEU A 217 -14.23 14.80 5.11
N ALA A 218 -13.28 15.44 4.41
CA ALA A 218 -11.85 15.27 4.68
C ALA A 218 -11.45 15.79 6.07
N VAL A 219 -12.00 16.94 6.49
CA VAL A 219 -11.76 17.52 7.83
C VAL A 219 -12.32 16.60 8.90
N ASP A 220 -13.56 16.15 8.77
CA ASP A 220 -14.21 15.28 9.75
C ASP A 220 -13.48 13.94 9.88
N ALA A 221 -13.06 13.36 8.73
CA ALA A 221 -12.31 12.12 8.70
C ALA A 221 -10.90 12.26 9.33
N ALA A 222 -10.21 13.39 9.12
CA ALA A 222 -8.87 13.63 9.66
C ALA A 222 -8.83 13.63 11.18
N ASP A 223 -9.90 14.09 11.85
CA ASP A 223 -10.02 14.16 13.30
C ASP A 223 -10.37 12.81 13.96
N THR A 224 -10.63 11.78 13.17
CA THR A 224 -10.98 10.45 13.67
C THR A 224 -9.80 9.71 14.32
N ALA A 225 -10.10 8.76 15.19
CA ALA A 225 -9.10 7.82 15.71
C ALA A 225 -8.54 6.93 14.58
N GLU A 226 -9.34 6.63 13.56
CA GLU A 226 -8.94 5.85 12.39
C GLU A 226 -7.82 6.54 11.61
N ALA A 227 -7.94 7.84 11.33
CA ALA A 227 -6.91 8.62 10.65
C ALA A 227 -5.60 8.69 11.46
N ARG A 228 -5.70 8.84 12.79
CA ARG A 228 -4.51 8.84 13.67
C ARG A 228 -3.83 7.46 13.71
N ASN A 229 -4.61 6.38 13.77
CA ASN A 229 -4.09 5.02 13.77
C ASN A 229 -3.49 4.62 12.42
N ALA A 230 -4.07 5.10 11.31
CA ALA A 230 -3.60 4.78 9.96
C ALA A 230 -2.16 5.24 9.68
N VAL A 231 -1.67 6.28 10.34
CA VAL A 231 -0.31 6.81 10.11
C VAL A 231 0.75 6.19 11.04
N THR A 232 0.35 5.37 12.02
CA THR A 232 1.26 4.71 12.95
C THR A 232 1.44 3.22 12.62
N LEU A 233 2.55 2.62 13.07
CA LEU A 233 2.74 1.18 12.98
C LEU A 233 1.90 0.50 14.06
N THR A 234 0.90 -0.28 13.63
CA THR A 234 0.07 -1.09 14.50
C THR A 234 0.29 -2.58 14.25
N VAL A 235 0.10 -3.40 15.29
CA VAL A 235 0.25 -4.88 15.20
C VAL A 235 -0.77 -5.48 14.23
N ALA A 236 -1.94 -4.87 14.10
CA ALA A 236 -3.00 -5.30 13.20
C ALA A 236 -2.68 -5.13 11.70
N ALA A 237 -1.54 -4.51 11.36
CA ALA A 237 -1.10 -4.30 9.99
C ALA A 237 -0.54 -5.57 9.31
N GLN A 238 -0.84 -6.76 9.82
CA GLN A 238 -0.43 -8.01 9.18
C GLN A 238 -1.36 -8.34 8.02
N ASP A 239 -0.81 -8.28 6.81
CA ASP A 239 -1.49 -8.76 5.61
C ASP A 239 -1.58 -10.28 5.61
N LYS A 240 -2.50 -10.84 6.36
CA LYS A 240 -2.99 -12.19 6.05
C LYS A 240 -3.90 -12.08 4.84
N VAL A 241 -3.31 -11.93 3.66
CA VAL A 241 -4.04 -12.14 2.42
C VAL A 241 -4.41 -13.62 2.38
N LYS A 242 -5.55 -13.97 2.95
CA LYS A 242 -6.22 -15.22 2.60
C LYS A 242 -6.49 -15.12 1.11
N LYS A 243 -5.72 -15.86 0.31
CA LYS A 243 -5.90 -15.93 -1.13
C LYS A 243 -7.37 -16.18 -1.41
N LEU A 244 -7.93 -15.50 -2.39
CA LEU A 244 -9.18 -15.81 -3.12
C LEU A 244 -9.20 -17.23 -3.74
N ALA A 245 -8.62 -18.22 -3.09
CA ALA A 245 -8.66 -19.61 -3.53
C ALA A 245 -10.06 -20.24 -3.37
N GLN A 246 -10.95 -19.59 -2.61
CA GLN A 246 -12.31 -20.12 -2.42
C GLN A 246 -13.33 -19.54 -3.41
N ALA A 247 -13.17 -18.32 -3.91
CA ALA A 247 -14.10 -17.77 -4.90
C ALA A 247 -13.94 -18.41 -6.30
N ASN A 248 -12.75 -18.92 -6.63
CA ASN A 248 -12.55 -19.65 -7.88
C ASN A 248 -13.01 -21.12 -7.80
N ALA A 249 -13.11 -21.71 -6.64
CA ALA A 249 -13.59 -23.06 -6.46
C ALA A 249 -15.12 -23.18 -6.65
N GLU A 250 -15.88 -22.14 -6.33
CA GLU A 250 -17.33 -22.11 -6.60
C GLU A 250 -17.66 -21.85 -8.07
N PHE A 251 -16.78 -21.16 -8.81
CA PHE A 251 -16.97 -20.93 -10.25
C PHE A 251 -16.61 -22.15 -11.13
N GLU A 252 -15.73 -23.04 -10.66
CA GLU A 252 -15.41 -24.28 -11.39
C GLU A 252 -16.41 -25.40 -11.14
N THR A 253 -17.12 -25.39 -10.02
CA THR A 253 -18.15 -26.42 -9.72
C THR A 253 -19.44 -26.21 -10.49
N VAL A 254 -19.74 -25.03 -10.99
CA VAL A 254 -20.93 -24.75 -11.81
C VAL A 254 -20.75 -25.14 -13.30
N LYS A 255 -19.51 -25.36 -13.76
CA LYS A 255 -19.20 -25.78 -15.14
C LYS A 255 -19.12 -27.29 -15.36
N LYS A 256 -19.35 -28.10 -14.32
CA LYS A 256 -19.16 -29.56 -14.40
C LYS A 256 -20.46 -30.35 -14.14
N ALA A 257 -21.59 -29.86 -14.64
CA ALA A 257 -22.84 -30.59 -14.63
C ALA A 257 -23.59 -30.40 -15.94
N ALA A 258 -23.19 -31.10 -16.97
CA ALA A 258 -24.04 -31.62 -18.04
C ALA A 258 -23.33 -32.81 -18.72
N PRO A 259 -23.89 -34.00 -18.68
CA PRO A 259 -23.36 -35.13 -19.42
C PRO A 259 -23.93 -35.10 -20.83
N VAL A 260 -23.08 -35.26 -21.83
CA VAL A 260 -23.47 -35.73 -23.16
C VAL A 260 -22.66 -36.98 -23.48
N GLU A 261 -23.43 -38.01 -23.81
CA GLU A 261 -23.06 -39.38 -24.11
C GLU A 261 -22.05 -39.52 -25.23
N ALA A 262 -21.47 -40.70 -25.21
CA ALA A 262 -20.41 -41.24 -26.03
C ALA A 262 -20.71 -41.32 -27.53
N GLU A 263 -19.67 -41.20 -28.30
CA GLU A 263 -19.45 -42.12 -29.43
C GLU A 263 -17.94 -42.39 -29.63
N GLU A 264 -17.67 -43.66 -29.66
CA GLU A 264 -16.43 -44.38 -29.75
C GLU A 264 -16.02 -44.44 -31.27
N VAL A 265 -14.82 -44.03 -31.63
CA VAL A 265 -14.15 -44.54 -32.85
C VAL A 265 -12.63 -44.65 -32.59
N THR A 266 -12.20 -45.81 -32.79
CA THR A 266 -10.95 -46.55 -32.77
C THR A 266 -9.68 -45.88 -33.30
N ALA A 267 -8.60 -46.37 -32.68
CA ALA A 267 -7.16 -46.35 -32.91
C ALA A 267 -6.61 -46.24 -34.34
N GLU A 268 -5.44 -45.57 -34.46
CA GLU A 268 -4.26 -46.16 -35.15
C GLU A 268 -2.98 -45.31 -34.90
N GLU A 269 -2.00 -46.00 -34.40
CA GLU A 269 -0.53 -46.01 -34.52
C GLU A 269 0.31 -44.76 -34.79
N GLU A 270 1.38 -44.70 -33.96
CA GLU A 270 2.63 -43.95 -34.10
C GLU A 270 3.42 -44.26 -35.41
N PRO A 271 4.42 -43.42 -35.79
CA PRO A 271 5.73 -43.59 -35.20
C PRO A 271 6.61 -42.33 -35.01
N LYS A 272 7.57 -42.54 -34.09
CA LYS A 272 8.75 -41.75 -33.73
C LYS A 272 9.57 -41.24 -34.91
N VAL A 273 10.06 -39.99 -34.83
CA VAL A 273 11.41 -39.66 -35.34
C VAL A 273 12.06 -38.60 -34.43
N ARG A 274 13.22 -38.99 -33.88
CA ARG A 274 14.22 -38.14 -33.23
C ARG A 274 14.89 -37.26 -34.29
N ALA A 275 15.08 -35.97 -33.97
CA ALA A 275 16.17 -35.17 -34.56
C ALA A 275 16.86 -34.35 -33.49
N LYS A 276 18.10 -34.70 -33.26
CA LYS A 276 19.18 -34.09 -32.54
C LYS A 276 19.53 -32.76 -33.19
N LYS A 277 19.59 -31.64 -32.43
CA LYS A 277 20.17 -30.42 -32.94
C LYS A 277 21.35 -30.00 -32.07
N GLU A 278 22.43 -29.92 -32.70
CA GLU A 278 23.81 -29.62 -32.36
C GLU A 278 23.97 -28.25 -31.69
N ALA A 279 24.90 -28.17 -30.76
CA ALA A 279 25.31 -26.96 -30.08
C ALA A 279 26.13 -26.07 -31.04
N ALA A 280 25.77 -24.80 -31.12
CA ALA A 280 26.59 -23.77 -31.77
C ALA A 280 27.60 -23.17 -30.78
N ALA A 281 28.84 -23.01 -31.25
CA ALA A 281 29.99 -22.52 -30.55
C ALA A 281 29.92 -21.01 -30.24
N PRO A 282 30.61 -20.52 -29.21
CA PRO A 282 30.56 -19.10 -28.82
C PRO A 282 31.39 -18.21 -29.74
N ALA A 283 30.87 -17.00 -29.99
CA ALA A 283 31.52 -15.95 -30.77
C ALA A 283 32.74 -15.35 -30.04
N PRO A 284 33.75 -14.86 -30.76
CA PRO A 284 35.00 -14.39 -30.18
C PRO A 284 34.82 -13.04 -29.46
N LYS A 285 35.49 -12.92 -28.30
CA LYS A 285 35.59 -11.70 -27.51
C LYS A 285 36.41 -10.66 -28.26
N GLN A 286 35.82 -9.51 -28.58
CA GLN A 286 36.57 -8.35 -29.06
C GLN A 286 37.34 -7.69 -27.90
N ASP A 287 38.61 -7.39 -28.15
CA ASP A 287 39.53 -6.78 -27.19
C ASP A 287 39.17 -5.29 -27.02
N LEU A 288 39.13 -4.82 -25.76
CA LEU A 288 38.75 -3.46 -25.39
C LEU A 288 39.74 -2.40 -25.85
N SER A 289 40.94 -2.80 -26.31
CA SER A 289 41.97 -1.90 -26.83
C SER A 289 41.61 -1.27 -28.18
N ASP A 290 40.85 -1.99 -29.01
CA ASP A 290 40.47 -1.50 -30.36
C ASP A 290 39.35 -0.43 -30.34
N VAL A 291 38.64 -0.31 -29.22
CA VAL A 291 37.56 0.67 -29.07
C VAL A 291 38.09 2.05 -28.59
N LEU A 292 39.21 2.08 -27.91
CA LEU A 292 39.80 3.32 -27.38
C LEU A 292 40.59 4.13 -28.44
N ASP A 293 41.08 3.46 -29.48
CA ASP A 293 41.79 4.17 -30.57
C ASP A 293 40.88 4.88 -31.58
N ALA A 294 39.57 4.58 -31.57
CA ALA A 294 38.60 5.22 -32.43
C ALA A 294 38.07 6.58 -31.91
N TRP A 295 38.43 6.97 -30.66
CA TRP A 295 37.97 8.22 -30.03
C TRP A 295 39.02 9.29 -29.90
N SER A 296 40.21 9.08 -30.47
CA SER A 296 41.32 10.05 -30.42
C SER A 296 41.74 10.61 -31.78
N LYS A 297 40.78 10.72 -32.70
CA LYS A 297 40.96 11.51 -33.92
C LYS A 297 39.86 12.54 -34.12
#